data_5524f94cb25857f1abcacff711bd8c6c
#
_entry.id   5524f94cb25857f1abcacff711bd8c6c
#
_cell.length_a   1.000
_cell.length_b   1.000
_cell.length_c   1.000
_cell.angle_alpha   90.00
_cell.angle_beta   90.00
_cell.angle_gamma   90.00
#
_symmetry.space_group_name_H-M   'P 1'
#
loop_
_entity.id
_entity.type
_entity.pdbx_description
1 polymer ?
#
loop_
_entity_poly.entity_id
_entity_poly.type
_entity_poly.pdbx_seq_one_letter_code
_entity_poly.pdbx_strand_id
1 'polypeptide(L)'
;MPKKTEKNLLVGLDIGTSKVVAIVGEVMPDATIEVVGIGSHPSRGLKKGVVVNIESTVHSIQRAVEEAELMAGCQIHSVYAGIAGSHIRSLNSHGIVAIKDKEVLPGDVERVIDAARAVAIPADQKILHILPQEFLIDNQEGIKEPVGMSGVRLEAKVHMVTGAVSAAQNIIKCVRRCGLEVDDIILEQLASSYSVLTDDEKDLGICLVDIGGGTTDIAVFTEGSIRHTAVIPIAGDQVTNDIAVALRTPTQFAEEIKIKYACALTQMASADENIEVPSVGDRAPRRLARHTLAEVVEPRYEELLSLVQAELRRSGFEDLVAAGIVLTGGSSKIEGLVELAEEVFHMPVRLGLPQYVTGLVDVVRNPIYATGVGLLLFGYNNREQRVLEAGLGKGLKSVWERMKGWFQGNF
;
A
#
# COMPACT_ATOMS: atom_id res chain seq x y z
N MET A 1 -25.63 19.84 -17.72
CA MET A 1 -24.56 18.85 -17.90
C MET A 1 -25.19 17.48 -17.78
N PRO A 2 -24.95 16.52 -18.67
CA PRO A 2 -25.47 15.16 -18.48
C PRO A 2 -24.89 14.57 -17.18
N LYS A 3 -25.75 13.95 -16.36
CA LYS A 3 -25.30 13.18 -15.19
C LYS A 3 -24.32 12.12 -15.68
N LYS A 4 -23.06 12.18 -15.23
CA LYS A 4 -22.06 11.11 -15.48
C LYS A 4 -22.68 9.81 -14.97
N THR A 5 -22.65 8.80 -15.81
CA THR A 5 -23.23 7.49 -15.46
C THR A 5 -22.36 6.87 -14.36
N GLU A 6 -22.91 6.67 -13.18
CA GLU A 6 -22.25 6.13 -11.96
C GLU A 6 -21.50 4.79 -12.18
N LYS A 7 -21.71 4.13 -13.32
CA LYS A 7 -21.15 2.80 -13.63
C LYS A 7 -19.64 2.76 -13.90
N ASN A 8 -18.98 3.89 -14.17
CA ASN A 8 -17.57 3.92 -14.57
C ASN A 8 -16.66 4.55 -13.53
N LEU A 9 -17.17 4.89 -12.35
CA LEU A 9 -16.34 5.46 -11.29
C LEU A 9 -15.70 4.37 -10.43
N LEU A 10 -14.46 4.63 -10.03
CA LEU A 10 -13.69 3.90 -9.04
C LEU A 10 -13.24 4.88 -7.97
N VAL A 11 -13.24 4.46 -6.72
CA VAL A 11 -12.77 5.32 -5.61
C VAL A 11 -11.78 4.55 -4.75
N GLY A 12 -10.57 5.07 -4.66
CA GLY A 12 -9.55 4.62 -3.72
C GLY A 12 -9.59 5.47 -2.46
N LEU A 13 -9.71 4.83 -1.31
CA LEU A 13 -9.70 5.47 0.01
C LEU A 13 -8.50 4.98 0.81
N ASP A 14 -7.47 5.81 0.87
CA ASP A 14 -6.30 5.61 1.70
C ASP A 14 -6.54 6.23 3.09
N ILE A 15 -6.58 5.37 4.12
CA ILE A 15 -6.84 5.78 5.51
C ILE A 15 -5.52 5.72 6.28
N GLY A 16 -4.61 6.64 5.97
CA GLY A 16 -3.28 6.70 6.55
C GLY A 16 -3.22 7.32 7.95
N THR A 17 -2.09 7.14 8.64
CA THR A 17 -1.88 7.69 10.01
C THR A 17 -1.82 9.22 10.01
N SER A 18 -1.18 9.86 9.02
CA SER A 18 -1.02 11.32 8.95
C SER A 18 -2.16 12.02 8.21
N LYS A 19 -2.75 11.37 7.20
CA LYS A 19 -3.84 11.90 6.38
C LYS A 19 -4.74 10.80 5.87
N VAL A 20 -5.97 11.17 5.54
CA VAL A 20 -6.92 10.37 4.75
C VAL A 20 -7.00 10.98 3.36
N VAL A 21 -6.91 10.15 2.32
CA VAL A 21 -6.99 10.57 0.92
C VAL A 21 -8.07 9.76 0.21
N ALA A 22 -9.00 10.46 -0.45
CA ALA A 22 -9.95 9.87 -1.36
C ALA A 22 -9.62 10.29 -2.80
N ILE A 23 -9.44 9.32 -3.71
CA ILE A 23 -9.16 9.59 -5.12
C ILE A 23 -10.29 8.98 -5.96
N VAL A 24 -10.88 9.79 -6.82
CA VAL A 24 -11.94 9.38 -7.75
C VAL A 24 -11.34 9.25 -9.14
N GLY A 25 -11.44 8.05 -9.72
CA GLY A 25 -11.06 7.75 -11.08
C GLY A 25 -12.28 7.41 -11.94
N GLU A 26 -12.31 7.90 -13.17
CA GLU A 26 -13.26 7.51 -14.20
C GLU A 26 -12.60 6.57 -15.19
N VAL A 27 -13.19 5.39 -15.41
CA VAL A 27 -12.71 4.44 -16.42
C VAL A 27 -13.16 4.91 -17.80
N MET A 28 -12.22 5.25 -18.65
CA MET A 28 -12.44 5.75 -19.99
C MET A 28 -12.72 4.61 -20.98
N PRO A 29 -13.33 4.89 -22.15
CA PRO A 29 -13.60 3.86 -23.17
C PRO A 29 -12.37 3.16 -23.74
N ASP A 30 -11.20 3.78 -23.63
CA ASP A 30 -9.90 3.22 -24.04
C ASP A 30 -9.20 2.42 -22.94
N ALA A 31 -9.94 2.08 -21.86
CA ALA A 31 -9.44 1.35 -20.70
C ALA A 31 -8.42 2.13 -19.83
N THR A 32 -8.20 3.41 -20.06
CA THR A 32 -7.41 4.26 -19.17
C THR A 32 -8.24 4.74 -17.97
N ILE A 33 -7.58 5.07 -16.88
CA ILE A 33 -8.22 5.66 -15.69
C ILE A 33 -7.86 7.15 -15.64
N GLU A 34 -8.88 8.00 -15.74
CA GLU A 34 -8.72 9.43 -15.56
C GLU A 34 -9.05 9.83 -14.12
N VAL A 35 -8.09 10.41 -13.41
CA VAL A 35 -8.33 10.97 -12.07
C VAL A 35 -9.11 12.27 -12.23
N VAL A 36 -10.33 12.28 -11.71
CA VAL A 36 -11.29 13.39 -11.84
C VAL A 36 -11.54 14.13 -10.53
N GLY A 37 -11.13 13.57 -9.39
CA GLY A 37 -11.28 14.21 -8.09
C GLY A 37 -10.34 13.64 -7.04
N ILE A 38 -9.89 14.52 -6.15
CA ILE A 38 -9.04 14.19 -5.01
C ILE A 38 -9.55 14.98 -3.81
N GLY A 39 -9.64 14.30 -2.67
CA GLY A 39 -9.85 14.94 -1.39
C GLY A 39 -8.82 14.46 -0.39
N SER A 40 -8.29 15.37 0.42
CA SER A 40 -7.27 15.05 1.42
C SER A 40 -7.55 15.79 2.73
N HIS A 41 -7.58 15.06 3.83
CA HIS A 41 -7.79 15.64 5.15
C HIS A 41 -6.81 15.07 6.16
N PRO A 42 -6.29 15.89 7.11
CA PRO A 42 -5.45 15.40 8.19
C PRO A 42 -6.13 14.25 8.94
N SER A 43 -5.43 13.15 9.10
CA SER A 43 -5.94 11.98 9.81
C SER A 43 -5.89 12.22 11.33
N ARG A 44 -7.00 11.93 11.97
CA ARG A 44 -7.10 11.92 13.43
C ARG A 44 -7.80 10.64 13.83
N GLY A 45 -7.26 9.93 14.81
CA GLY A 45 -7.86 8.67 15.26
C GLY A 45 -7.16 7.40 14.76
N LEU A 46 -6.05 7.51 14.03
CA LEU A 46 -5.15 6.40 13.71
C LEU A 46 -3.82 6.54 14.45
N LYS A 47 -3.23 5.38 14.78
CA LYS A 47 -1.87 5.29 15.29
C LYS A 47 -1.20 4.06 14.71
N LYS A 48 -0.07 4.26 14.02
CA LYS A 48 0.69 3.18 13.37
C LYS A 48 -0.19 2.27 12.48
N GLY A 49 -1.03 2.88 11.63
CA GLY A 49 -1.93 2.19 10.72
C GLY A 49 -3.18 1.58 11.36
N VAL A 50 -3.40 1.73 12.68
CA VAL A 50 -4.53 1.13 13.38
C VAL A 50 -5.50 2.20 13.89
N VAL A 51 -6.80 2.00 13.70
CA VAL A 51 -7.85 2.88 14.21
C VAL A 51 -7.91 2.78 15.74
N VAL A 52 -7.63 3.89 16.43
CA VAL A 52 -7.69 4.03 17.89
C VAL A 52 -8.86 4.91 18.35
N ASN A 53 -9.46 5.68 17.44
CA ASN A 53 -10.64 6.49 17.69
C ASN A 53 -11.55 6.52 16.46
N ILE A 54 -12.70 5.84 16.56
CA ILE A 54 -13.66 5.70 15.45
C ILE A 54 -14.23 7.07 15.03
N GLU A 55 -14.68 7.90 15.98
CA GLU A 55 -15.35 9.18 15.66
C GLU A 55 -14.40 10.13 14.89
N SER A 56 -13.18 10.25 15.39
CA SER A 56 -12.16 11.09 14.74
C SER A 56 -11.81 10.59 13.34
N THR A 57 -11.73 9.24 13.17
CA THR A 57 -11.46 8.62 11.85
C THR A 57 -12.62 8.85 10.89
N VAL A 58 -13.87 8.65 11.34
CA VAL A 58 -15.08 8.94 10.55
C VAL A 58 -15.07 10.38 10.07
N HIS A 59 -14.80 11.35 10.97
CA HIS A 59 -14.74 12.76 10.59
C HIS A 59 -13.68 13.03 9.51
N SER A 60 -12.48 12.45 9.66
CA SER A 60 -11.42 12.62 8.65
C SER A 60 -11.79 12.02 7.30
N ILE A 61 -12.43 10.83 7.29
CA ILE A 61 -12.92 10.20 6.05
C ILE A 61 -13.99 11.07 5.39
N GLN A 62 -14.99 11.53 6.15
CA GLN A 62 -16.07 12.36 5.61
C GLN A 62 -15.51 13.60 4.92
N ARG A 63 -14.56 14.30 5.53
CA ARG A 63 -13.95 15.51 4.94
C ARG A 63 -13.19 15.23 3.65
N ALA A 64 -12.41 14.15 3.62
CA ALA A 64 -11.69 13.76 2.41
C ALA A 64 -12.65 13.36 1.28
N VAL A 65 -13.73 12.64 1.60
CA VAL A 65 -14.74 12.21 0.63
C VAL A 65 -15.52 13.41 0.11
N GLU A 66 -16.00 14.32 0.97
CA GLU A 66 -16.72 15.56 0.59
C GLU A 66 -15.88 16.41 -0.38
N GLU A 67 -14.59 16.56 -0.13
CA GLU A 67 -13.67 17.30 -1.02
C GLU A 67 -13.51 16.62 -2.37
N ALA A 68 -13.34 15.28 -2.39
CA ALA A 68 -13.23 14.50 -3.62
C ALA A 68 -14.52 14.56 -4.45
N GLU A 69 -15.70 14.47 -3.82
CA GLU A 69 -17.01 14.60 -4.46
C GLU A 69 -17.22 15.98 -5.11
N LEU A 70 -16.83 17.04 -4.38
CA LEU A 70 -16.93 18.42 -4.89
C LEU A 70 -16.04 18.61 -6.12
N MET A 71 -14.80 18.08 -6.09
CA MET A 71 -13.89 18.20 -7.23
C MET A 71 -14.34 17.36 -8.42
N ALA A 72 -14.78 16.13 -8.20
CA ALA A 72 -15.22 15.21 -9.25
C ALA A 72 -16.62 15.56 -9.81
N GLY A 73 -17.43 16.32 -9.06
CA GLY A 73 -18.83 16.61 -9.40
C GLY A 73 -19.72 15.36 -9.39
N CYS A 74 -19.47 14.41 -8.51
CA CYS A 74 -20.21 13.15 -8.38
C CYS A 74 -20.55 12.86 -6.91
N GLN A 75 -21.34 11.81 -6.68
CA GLN A 75 -21.53 11.20 -5.37
C GLN A 75 -20.74 9.89 -5.30
N ILE A 76 -20.08 9.65 -4.17
CA ILE A 76 -19.34 8.41 -3.89
C ILE A 76 -20.25 7.48 -3.10
N HIS A 77 -20.40 6.24 -3.57
CA HIS A 77 -21.24 5.22 -2.92
C HIS A 77 -20.42 4.05 -2.36
N SER A 78 -19.32 3.70 -3.03
CA SER A 78 -18.44 2.62 -2.61
C SER A 78 -16.97 2.94 -2.82
N VAL A 79 -16.11 2.29 -2.05
CA VAL A 79 -14.67 2.54 -2.06
C VAL A 79 -13.86 1.25 -1.96
N TYR A 80 -12.68 1.24 -2.56
CA TYR A 80 -11.59 0.33 -2.24
C TYR A 80 -10.76 0.96 -1.12
N ALA A 81 -10.67 0.30 0.04
CA ALA A 81 -10.02 0.86 1.21
C ALA A 81 -8.67 0.22 1.48
N GLY A 82 -7.66 1.05 1.79
CA GLY A 82 -6.34 0.59 2.23
C GLY A 82 -6.36 0.02 3.65
N ILE A 83 -5.48 -0.96 3.92
CA ILE A 83 -5.18 -1.46 5.26
C ILE A 83 -3.67 -1.63 5.44
N ALA A 84 -3.15 -1.08 6.53
CA ALA A 84 -1.77 -1.25 6.99
C ALA A 84 -1.73 -1.47 8.51
N GLY A 85 -0.53 -1.58 9.05
CA GLY A 85 -0.31 -1.62 10.48
C GLY A 85 0.42 -2.86 10.98
N SER A 86 0.95 -2.77 12.20
CA SER A 86 1.80 -3.79 12.82
C SER A 86 1.09 -5.13 13.12
N HIS A 87 -0.22 -5.21 12.89
CA HIS A 87 -1.02 -6.44 13.02
C HIS A 87 -1.04 -7.29 11.75
N ILE A 88 -0.51 -6.78 10.63
CA ILE A 88 -0.35 -7.52 9.38
C ILE A 88 0.75 -8.56 9.56
N ARG A 89 0.47 -9.75 9.07
CA ARG A 89 1.42 -10.88 9.00
C ARG A 89 1.35 -11.49 7.62
N SER A 90 2.43 -12.10 7.19
CA SER A 90 2.42 -12.87 5.96
C SER A 90 3.15 -14.21 6.12
N LEU A 91 2.80 -15.15 5.28
CA LEU A 91 3.45 -16.44 5.16
C LEU A 91 3.30 -16.95 3.72
N ASN A 92 4.26 -17.76 3.30
CA ASN A 92 4.14 -18.50 2.04
C ASN A 92 3.56 -19.89 2.34
N SER A 93 2.61 -20.31 1.52
CA SER A 93 1.96 -21.60 1.63
C SER A 93 1.99 -22.34 0.30
N HIS A 94 1.77 -23.64 0.38
CA HIS A 94 1.85 -24.54 -0.75
C HIS A 94 0.65 -25.49 -0.74
N GLY A 95 -0.08 -25.54 -1.86
CA GLY A 95 -1.19 -26.46 -2.07
C GLY A 95 -0.84 -27.50 -3.12
N ILE A 96 -1.38 -28.70 -2.99
CA ILE A 96 -1.17 -29.81 -3.94
C ILE A 96 -2.50 -30.52 -4.16
N VAL A 97 -2.86 -30.74 -5.44
CA VAL A 97 -4.05 -31.55 -5.83
C VAL A 97 -3.74 -32.43 -7.03
N ALA A 98 -4.48 -33.54 -7.14
CA ALA A 98 -4.46 -34.36 -8.34
C ALA A 98 -5.33 -33.72 -9.44
N ILE A 99 -4.87 -33.75 -10.69
CA ILE A 99 -5.60 -33.35 -11.88
C ILE A 99 -6.47 -34.57 -12.32
N LYS A 100 -7.80 -34.39 -12.38
CA LYS A 100 -8.74 -35.52 -12.62
C LYS A 100 -8.77 -35.97 -14.08
N ASP A 101 -8.75 -34.99 -15.00
CA ASP A 101 -8.99 -35.23 -16.42
C ASP A 101 -7.70 -35.17 -17.27
N LYS A 102 -6.51 -35.28 -16.63
CA LYS A 102 -5.19 -35.15 -17.25
C LYS A 102 -4.93 -33.81 -17.91
N GLU A 103 -5.85 -32.85 -17.79
CA GLU A 103 -5.77 -31.48 -18.23
C GLU A 103 -6.27 -30.60 -17.10
N VAL A 104 -5.56 -29.52 -16.82
CA VAL A 104 -5.89 -28.57 -15.76
C VAL A 104 -7.13 -27.77 -16.14
N LEU A 105 -8.17 -27.92 -15.37
CA LEU A 105 -9.41 -27.14 -15.48
C LEU A 105 -9.43 -25.98 -14.46
N PRO A 106 -10.23 -24.93 -14.67
CA PRO A 106 -10.39 -23.85 -13.70
C PRO A 106 -10.70 -24.34 -12.27
N GLY A 107 -11.54 -25.39 -12.13
CA GLY A 107 -11.85 -25.99 -10.84
C GLY A 107 -10.67 -26.70 -10.15
N ASP A 108 -9.62 -27.07 -10.89
CA ASP A 108 -8.40 -27.63 -10.30
C ASP A 108 -7.56 -26.50 -9.68
N VAL A 109 -7.50 -25.33 -10.35
CA VAL A 109 -6.86 -24.13 -9.83
C VAL A 109 -7.55 -23.68 -8.53
N GLU A 110 -8.89 -23.67 -8.50
CA GLU A 110 -9.65 -23.39 -7.27
C GLU A 110 -9.25 -24.33 -6.15
N ARG A 111 -9.27 -25.64 -6.41
CA ARG A 111 -8.94 -26.68 -5.40
C ARG A 111 -7.51 -26.56 -4.88
N VAL A 112 -6.54 -26.24 -5.73
CA VAL A 112 -5.15 -26.12 -5.30
C VAL A 112 -4.92 -24.87 -4.46
N ILE A 113 -5.60 -23.75 -4.79
CA ILE A 113 -5.58 -22.52 -3.97
C ILE A 113 -6.27 -22.79 -2.61
N ASP A 114 -7.41 -23.49 -2.59
CA ASP A 114 -8.08 -23.87 -1.33
C ASP A 114 -7.21 -24.81 -0.48
N ALA A 115 -6.46 -25.70 -1.11
CA ALA A 115 -5.50 -26.56 -0.42
C ALA A 115 -4.34 -25.72 0.20
N ALA A 116 -3.81 -24.74 -0.54
CA ALA A 116 -2.81 -23.82 -0.04
C ALA A 116 -3.33 -22.94 1.11
N ARG A 117 -4.63 -22.61 1.08
CA ARG A 117 -5.33 -21.81 2.12
C ARG A 117 -5.53 -22.57 3.43
N ALA A 118 -5.53 -23.89 3.42
CA ALA A 118 -5.82 -24.74 4.58
C ALA A 118 -4.68 -24.75 5.62
N VAL A 119 -4.19 -23.57 5.98
CA VAL A 119 -3.17 -23.35 7.02
C VAL A 119 -3.84 -22.84 8.30
N ALA A 120 -3.39 -23.34 9.44
CA ALA A 120 -3.88 -22.86 10.73
C ALA A 120 -3.43 -21.40 10.95
N ILE A 121 -4.39 -20.53 11.12
CA ILE A 121 -4.16 -19.11 11.49
C ILE A 121 -4.75 -18.85 12.88
N PRO A 122 -4.19 -17.91 13.67
CA PRO A 122 -4.76 -17.53 14.97
C PRO A 122 -6.21 -17.06 14.83
N ALA A 123 -7.03 -17.31 15.86
CA ALA A 123 -8.47 -17.01 15.82
C ALA A 123 -8.79 -15.50 15.75
N ASP A 124 -7.87 -14.66 16.17
CA ASP A 124 -7.96 -13.19 16.09
C ASP A 124 -7.46 -12.60 14.75
N GLN A 125 -7.00 -13.47 13.83
CA GLN A 125 -6.53 -13.13 12.49
C GLN A 125 -7.52 -13.58 11.42
N LYS A 126 -7.52 -12.87 10.29
CA LYS A 126 -8.19 -13.31 9.06
C LYS A 126 -7.27 -13.16 7.86
N ILE A 127 -7.49 -13.98 6.85
CA ILE A 127 -6.81 -13.84 5.57
C ILE A 127 -7.35 -12.58 4.88
N LEU A 128 -6.45 -11.69 4.50
CA LEU A 128 -6.74 -10.50 3.71
C LEU A 128 -6.51 -10.78 2.23
N HIS A 129 -5.38 -11.42 1.88
CA HIS A 129 -5.03 -11.75 0.51
C HIS A 129 -4.44 -13.16 0.42
N ILE A 130 -4.72 -13.81 -0.71
CA ILE A 130 -4.03 -15.02 -1.19
C ILE A 130 -3.52 -14.66 -2.59
N LEU A 131 -2.22 -14.55 -2.74
CA LEU A 131 -1.56 -14.07 -3.94
C LEU A 131 -0.76 -15.21 -4.56
N PRO A 132 -1.23 -15.83 -5.66
CA PRO A 132 -0.47 -16.86 -6.34
C PRO A 132 0.89 -16.35 -6.79
N GLN A 133 1.92 -17.14 -6.55
CA GLN A 133 3.28 -16.85 -6.97
C GLN A 133 3.63 -17.58 -8.26
N GLU A 134 3.39 -18.89 -8.25
CA GLU A 134 3.57 -19.78 -9.38
C GLU A 134 2.76 -21.05 -9.20
N PHE A 135 2.52 -21.74 -10.31
CA PHE A 135 1.98 -23.10 -10.34
C PHE A 135 3.07 -24.07 -10.83
N LEU A 136 2.94 -25.31 -10.38
CA LEU A 136 3.76 -26.42 -10.83
C LEU A 136 2.85 -27.53 -11.35
N ILE A 137 3.19 -28.08 -12.51
CA ILE A 137 2.51 -29.25 -13.06
C ILE A 137 3.54 -30.37 -13.15
N ASP A 138 3.31 -31.45 -12.40
CA ASP A 138 4.22 -32.56 -12.19
C ASP A 138 5.59 -32.06 -11.65
N ASN A 139 6.59 -31.85 -12.51
CA ASN A 139 7.91 -31.33 -12.15
C ASN A 139 8.25 -30.02 -12.88
N GLN A 140 7.31 -29.42 -13.61
CA GLN A 140 7.52 -28.18 -14.33
C GLN A 140 7.14 -27.00 -13.43
N GLU A 141 8.11 -26.16 -13.11
CA GLU A 141 7.96 -24.94 -12.30
C GLU A 141 7.73 -23.70 -13.18
N GLY A 142 7.43 -22.56 -12.55
CA GLY A 142 7.36 -21.23 -13.20
C GLY A 142 6.10 -21.01 -14.03
N ILE A 143 5.06 -21.83 -13.90
CA ILE A 143 3.82 -21.70 -14.64
C ILE A 143 2.97 -20.59 -14.00
N LYS A 144 2.55 -19.61 -14.80
CA LYS A 144 1.64 -18.53 -14.35
C LYS A 144 0.17 -18.85 -14.67
N GLU A 145 -0.08 -19.45 -15.82
CA GLU A 145 -1.41 -19.81 -16.31
C GLU A 145 -1.50 -21.32 -16.55
N PRO A 146 -1.91 -22.10 -15.56
CA PRO A 146 -1.90 -23.57 -15.65
C PRO A 146 -3.09 -24.15 -16.43
N VAL A 147 -4.20 -23.40 -16.63
CA VAL A 147 -5.43 -23.90 -17.26
C VAL A 147 -5.18 -24.36 -18.69
N GLY A 148 -5.65 -25.56 -19.05
CA GLY A 148 -5.44 -26.18 -20.37
C GLY A 148 -4.14 -26.96 -20.50
N MET A 149 -3.24 -26.92 -19.53
CA MET A 149 -2.00 -27.70 -19.53
C MET A 149 -2.27 -29.16 -19.10
N SER A 150 -1.56 -30.09 -19.69
CA SER A 150 -1.66 -31.53 -19.37
C SER A 150 -0.76 -31.91 -18.20
N GLY A 151 -1.26 -32.77 -17.30
CA GLY A 151 -0.49 -33.28 -16.16
C GLY A 151 -1.35 -34.15 -15.25
N VAL A 152 -0.75 -34.65 -14.19
CA VAL A 152 -1.45 -35.50 -13.17
C VAL A 152 -1.47 -34.81 -11.79
N ARG A 153 -0.54 -33.89 -11.52
CA ARG A 153 -0.42 -33.19 -10.26
C ARG A 153 -0.28 -31.68 -10.48
N LEU A 154 -1.16 -30.91 -9.87
CA LEU A 154 -1.08 -29.45 -9.84
C LEU A 154 -0.69 -28.99 -8.43
N GLU A 155 0.32 -28.12 -8.36
CA GLU A 155 0.75 -27.47 -7.13
C GLU A 155 0.63 -25.95 -7.31
N ALA A 156 0.37 -25.23 -6.20
CA ALA A 156 0.39 -23.76 -6.18
C ALA A 156 1.21 -23.28 -5.01
N LYS A 157 2.17 -22.39 -5.27
CA LYS A 157 2.84 -21.60 -4.25
C LYS A 157 2.12 -20.26 -4.13
N VAL A 158 1.75 -19.86 -2.93
CA VAL A 158 0.98 -18.63 -2.68
C VAL A 158 1.60 -17.83 -1.56
N HIS A 159 1.55 -16.50 -1.68
CA HIS A 159 1.80 -15.57 -0.59
C HIS A 159 0.48 -15.25 0.10
N MET A 160 0.37 -15.54 1.37
CA MET A 160 -0.82 -15.27 2.18
C MET A 160 -0.56 -14.10 3.11
N VAL A 161 -1.46 -13.13 3.10
CA VAL A 161 -1.43 -12.00 4.03
C VAL A 161 -2.61 -12.11 4.98
N THR A 162 -2.34 -12.02 6.27
CA THR A 162 -3.34 -12.00 7.34
C THR A 162 -3.29 -10.70 8.11
N GLY A 163 -4.41 -10.33 8.70
CA GLY A 163 -4.51 -9.15 9.56
C GLY A 163 -5.49 -9.37 10.70
N ALA A 164 -5.39 -8.56 11.76
CA ALA A 164 -6.33 -8.65 12.88
C ALA A 164 -7.77 -8.41 12.42
N VAL A 165 -8.68 -9.29 12.80
CA VAL A 165 -10.11 -9.19 12.49
C VAL A 165 -10.68 -7.85 12.96
N SER A 166 -10.34 -7.43 14.18
CA SER A 166 -10.80 -6.17 14.76
C SER A 166 -10.33 -4.92 14.00
N ALA A 167 -9.10 -4.94 13.46
CA ALA A 167 -8.56 -3.81 12.70
C ALA A 167 -9.32 -3.63 11.39
N ALA A 168 -9.53 -4.70 10.63
CA ALA A 168 -10.31 -4.63 9.39
C ALA A 168 -11.77 -4.24 9.65
N GLN A 169 -12.40 -4.78 10.72
CA GLN A 169 -13.76 -4.41 11.11
C GLN A 169 -13.87 -2.93 11.47
N ASN A 170 -12.88 -2.36 12.17
CA ASN A 170 -12.88 -0.93 12.52
C ASN A 170 -12.79 -0.04 11.29
N ILE A 171 -11.98 -0.40 10.27
CA ILE A 171 -11.93 0.32 8.99
C ILE A 171 -13.31 0.27 8.31
N ILE A 172 -13.89 -0.94 8.14
CA ILE A 172 -15.22 -1.10 7.53
C ILE A 172 -16.27 -0.30 8.27
N LYS A 173 -16.25 -0.33 9.61
CA LYS A 173 -17.18 0.42 10.44
C LYS A 173 -17.05 1.94 10.24
N CYS A 174 -15.83 2.46 10.16
CA CYS A 174 -15.61 3.87 9.90
C CYS A 174 -16.15 4.28 8.52
N VAL A 175 -15.88 3.51 7.46
CA VAL A 175 -16.34 3.77 6.11
C VAL A 175 -17.87 3.71 6.02
N ARG A 176 -18.49 2.66 6.60
CA ARG A 176 -19.97 2.53 6.62
C ARG A 176 -20.67 3.64 7.38
N ARG A 177 -20.07 4.16 8.44
CA ARG A 177 -20.61 5.30 9.19
C ARG A 177 -20.56 6.62 8.40
N CYS A 178 -19.72 6.68 7.35
CA CYS A 178 -19.76 7.78 6.37
C CYS A 178 -20.85 7.59 5.29
N GLY A 179 -21.64 6.52 5.35
CA GLY A 179 -22.67 6.20 4.34
C GLY A 179 -22.09 5.52 3.10
N LEU A 180 -20.89 4.98 3.17
CA LEU A 180 -20.19 4.35 2.04
C LEU A 180 -20.14 2.82 2.21
N GLU A 181 -20.18 2.11 1.07
CA GLU A 181 -19.90 0.68 1.00
C GLU A 181 -18.40 0.43 0.79
N VAL A 182 -17.90 -0.69 1.30
CA VAL A 182 -16.51 -1.14 1.06
C VAL A 182 -16.54 -2.24 0.01
N ASP A 183 -16.03 -1.97 -1.18
CA ASP A 183 -15.94 -2.95 -2.26
C ASP A 183 -14.89 -4.02 -1.94
N ASP A 184 -13.74 -3.60 -1.39
CA ASP A 184 -12.68 -4.50 -0.91
C ASP A 184 -11.72 -3.77 0.03
N ILE A 185 -10.94 -4.55 0.81
CA ILE A 185 -9.85 -4.05 1.67
C ILE A 185 -8.53 -4.57 1.12
N ILE A 186 -7.63 -3.65 0.79
CA ILE A 186 -6.38 -3.96 0.11
C ILE A 186 -5.19 -3.55 0.98
N LEU A 187 -4.20 -4.43 1.08
CA LEU A 187 -2.93 -4.14 1.73
C LEU A 187 -2.24 -2.94 1.05
N GLU A 188 -1.83 -1.92 1.82
CA GLU A 188 -1.35 -0.63 1.27
C GLU A 188 -0.11 -0.79 0.39
N GLN A 189 0.90 -1.57 0.79
CA GLN A 189 2.08 -1.82 -0.06
C GLN A 189 1.76 -2.62 -1.33
N LEU A 190 0.73 -3.47 -1.30
CA LEU A 190 0.25 -4.13 -2.52
C LEU A 190 -0.41 -3.09 -3.44
N ALA A 191 -1.26 -2.22 -2.91
CA ALA A 191 -1.86 -1.13 -3.68
C ALA A 191 -0.77 -0.22 -4.29
N SER A 192 0.16 0.30 -3.47
CA SER A 192 1.26 1.16 -3.94
C SER A 192 2.07 0.51 -5.05
N SER A 193 2.28 -0.81 -5.01
CA SER A 193 3.02 -1.54 -6.06
C SER A 193 2.36 -1.47 -7.44
N TYR A 194 1.03 -1.38 -7.52
CA TYR A 194 0.32 -1.20 -8.79
C TYR A 194 0.55 0.18 -9.42
N SER A 195 0.78 1.19 -8.61
CA SER A 195 0.93 2.57 -9.09
C SER A 195 2.37 2.98 -9.37
N VAL A 196 3.37 2.36 -8.71
CA VAL A 196 4.75 2.86 -8.75
C VAL A 196 5.77 1.91 -9.36
N LEU A 197 5.46 0.60 -9.48
CA LEU A 197 6.36 -0.40 -10.04
C LEU A 197 6.01 -0.71 -11.49
N THR A 198 7.04 -0.96 -12.29
CA THR A 198 6.90 -1.54 -13.63
C THR A 198 6.91 -3.07 -13.57
N ASP A 199 6.40 -3.73 -14.61
CA ASP A 199 6.41 -5.19 -14.68
C ASP A 199 7.85 -5.72 -14.82
N ASP A 200 8.73 -5.03 -15.57
CA ASP A 200 10.14 -5.38 -15.69
C ASP A 200 10.85 -5.37 -14.31
N GLU A 201 10.56 -4.38 -13.46
CA GLU A 201 11.11 -4.34 -12.10
C GLU A 201 10.63 -5.51 -11.25
N LYS A 202 9.33 -5.86 -11.34
CA LYS A 202 8.77 -7.02 -10.64
C LYS A 202 9.37 -8.34 -11.12
N ASP A 203 9.65 -8.45 -12.42
CA ASP A 203 10.27 -9.64 -13.01
C ASP A 203 11.75 -9.78 -12.60
N LEU A 204 12.51 -8.69 -12.66
CA LEU A 204 13.94 -8.69 -12.31
C LEU A 204 14.21 -8.84 -10.80
N GLY A 205 13.22 -8.54 -9.97
CA GLY A 205 13.35 -8.51 -8.53
C GLY A 205 13.53 -7.11 -7.98
N ILE A 206 12.55 -6.66 -7.19
CA ILE A 206 12.45 -5.30 -6.62
C ILE A 206 11.92 -5.33 -5.21
N CYS A 207 12.42 -4.44 -4.35
CA CYS A 207 11.82 -4.15 -3.05
C CYS A 207 11.15 -2.79 -3.08
N LEU A 208 9.84 -2.76 -2.86
CA LEU A 208 9.07 -1.55 -2.60
C LEU A 208 9.09 -1.24 -1.11
N VAL A 209 9.39 0.01 -0.76
CA VAL A 209 9.38 0.54 0.61
C VAL A 209 8.48 1.77 0.63
N ASP A 210 7.28 1.63 1.17
CA ASP A 210 6.30 2.71 1.32
C ASP A 210 6.45 3.33 2.72
N ILE A 211 7.01 4.55 2.79
CA ILE A 211 7.28 5.24 4.05
C ILE A 211 6.15 6.22 4.32
N GLY A 212 5.18 5.79 5.13
CA GLY A 212 4.04 6.58 5.56
C GLY A 212 4.36 7.53 6.72
N GLY A 213 3.30 7.90 7.46
CA GLY A 213 3.44 8.64 8.72
C GLY A 213 3.75 7.73 9.89
N GLY A 214 3.00 6.64 10.06
CA GLY A 214 3.07 5.75 11.22
C GLY A 214 3.71 4.40 10.98
N THR A 215 3.79 3.95 9.72
CA THR A 215 4.35 2.66 9.28
C THR A 215 5.23 2.82 8.06
N THR A 216 6.18 1.91 7.92
CA THR A 216 6.92 1.66 6.70
C THR A 216 6.57 0.25 6.24
N ASP A 217 6.01 0.16 5.06
CA ASP A 217 5.41 -1.04 4.51
C ASP A 217 6.28 -1.56 3.36
N ILE A 218 6.66 -2.85 3.44
CA ILE A 218 7.60 -3.49 2.53
C ILE A 218 6.87 -4.51 1.68
N ALA A 219 7.16 -4.54 0.38
CA ALA A 219 6.74 -5.60 -0.53
C ALA A 219 7.90 -5.98 -1.45
N VAL A 220 8.23 -7.27 -1.51
CA VAL A 220 9.28 -7.81 -2.37
C VAL A 220 8.65 -8.61 -3.50
N PHE A 221 9.09 -8.32 -4.71
CA PHE A 221 8.68 -9.02 -5.93
C PHE A 221 9.88 -9.68 -6.58
N THR A 222 9.70 -10.86 -7.11
CA THR A 222 10.61 -11.53 -8.05
C THR A 222 9.80 -12.35 -9.04
N GLU A 223 10.27 -12.46 -10.28
CA GLU A 223 9.56 -13.22 -11.33
C GLU A 223 8.10 -12.79 -11.48
N GLY A 224 7.83 -11.47 -11.41
CA GLY A 224 6.51 -10.88 -11.54
C GLY A 224 5.54 -11.14 -10.38
N SER A 225 5.98 -11.82 -9.31
CA SER A 225 5.09 -12.20 -8.21
C SER A 225 5.59 -11.67 -6.87
N ILE A 226 4.65 -11.36 -5.98
CA ILE A 226 4.98 -10.97 -4.61
C ILE A 226 5.50 -12.17 -3.83
N ARG A 227 6.64 -12.00 -3.18
CA ARG A 227 7.32 -13.06 -2.43
C ARG A 227 7.31 -12.84 -0.94
N HIS A 228 7.35 -11.57 -0.53
CA HIS A 228 7.40 -11.21 0.88
C HIS A 228 6.71 -9.87 1.12
N THR A 229 6.06 -9.74 2.27
CA THR A 229 5.55 -8.47 2.78
C THR A 229 5.86 -8.32 4.26
N ALA A 230 6.19 -7.09 4.69
CA ALA A 230 6.46 -6.79 6.09
C ALA A 230 6.00 -5.36 6.42
N VAL A 231 5.84 -5.09 7.71
CA VAL A 231 5.49 -3.77 8.24
C VAL A 231 6.43 -3.41 9.38
N ILE A 232 7.10 -2.27 9.26
CA ILE A 232 7.94 -1.69 10.30
C ILE A 232 7.16 -0.54 10.95
N PRO A 233 6.95 -0.54 12.28
CA PRO A 233 6.17 0.48 12.97
C PRO A 233 6.99 1.74 13.31
N ILE A 234 7.86 2.15 12.39
CA ILE A 234 8.69 3.37 12.40
C ILE A 234 8.52 4.06 11.05
N ALA A 235 8.25 5.37 11.05
CA ALA A 235 8.06 6.16 9.84
C ALA A 235 8.16 7.67 10.14
N GLY A 236 7.49 8.52 9.37
CA GLY A 236 7.59 9.98 9.46
C GLY A 236 7.24 10.59 10.81
N ASP A 237 6.32 9.99 11.58
CA ASP A 237 5.91 10.52 12.90
C ASP A 237 7.06 10.44 13.92
N GLN A 238 7.92 9.41 13.83
CA GLN A 238 9.09 9.30 14.69
C GLN A 238 10.10 10.42 14.38
N VAL A 239 10.32 10.73 13.10
CA VAL A 239 11.16 11.87 12.68
C VAL A 239 10.60 13.18 13.24
N THR A 240 9.29 13.40 13.13
CA THR A 240 8.63 14.58 13.70
C THR A 240 8.83 14.67 15.20
N ASN A 241 8.70 13.53 15.90
CA ASN A 241 8.90 13.50 17.34
C ASN A 241 10.36 13.80 17.73
N ASP A 242 11.33 13.26 17.01
CA ASP A 242 12.75 13.52 17.24
C ASP A 242 13.07 15.02 17.05
N ILE A 243 12.53 15.63 16.00
CA ILE A 243 12.64 17.08 15.77
C ILE A 243 12.00 17.85 16.92
N ALA A 244 10.78 17.49 17.35
CA ALA A 244 10.08 18.17 18.44
C ALA A 244 10.89 18.16 19.73
N VAL A 245 11.48 17.00 20.08
CA VAL A 245 12.28 16.80 21.29
C VAL A 245 13.61 17.52 21.18
N ALA A 246 14.37 17.32 20.10
CA ALA A 246 15.70 17.90 19.91
C ALA A 246 15.64 19.42 19.82
N LEU A 247 14.66 19.93 19.08
CA LEU A 247 14.51 21.38 18.89
C LEU A 247 13.61 22.03 19.94
N ARG A 248 13.02 21.29 20.87
CA ARG A 248 12.09 21.77 21.91
C ARG A 248 11.02 22.69 21.31
N THR A 249 10.37 22.20 20.24
CA THR A 249 9.30 22.88 19.52
C THR A 249 8.01 22.06 19.60
N PRO A 250 6.82 22.67 19.55
CA PRO A 250 5.56 21.91 19.49
C PRO A 250 5.53 20.98 18.27
N THR A 251 4.92 19.79 18.42
CA THR A 251 4.89 18.75 17.39
C THR A 251 4.34 19.25 16.04
N GLN A 252 3.35 20.16 16.07
CA GLN A 252 2.80 20.75 14.86
C GLN A 252 3.88 21.51 14.06
N PHE A 253 4.67 22.33 14.73
CA PHE A 253 5.76 23.07 14.08
C PHE A 253 6.92 22.13 13.70
N ALA A 254 7.17 21.09 14.47
CA ALA A 254 8.15 20.07 14.10
C ALA A 254 7.78 19.39 12.78
N GLU A 255 6.48 19.08 12.57
CA GLU A 255 5.97 18.52 11.30
C GLU A 255 6.15 19.50 10.14
N GLU A 256 5.81 20.79 10.33
CA GLU A 256 6.00 21.84 9.32
C GLU A 256 7.48 22.01 8.95
N ILE A 257 8.37 21.99 9.97
CA ILE A 257 9.83 22.07 9.81
C ILE A 257 10.35 20.85 9.04
N LYS A 258 9.87 19.63 9.40
CA LYS A 258 10.22 18.41 8.70
C LYS A 258 9.87 18.50 7.21
N ILE A 259 8.64 18.85 6.89
CA ILE A 259 8.15 18.91 5.50
C ILE A 259 8.92 19.94 4.69
N LYS A 260 9.30 21.05 5.28
CA LYS A 260 9.85 22.20 4.55
C LYS A 260 11.37 22.20 4.47
N TYR A 261 12.06 21.72 5.50
CA TYR A 261 13.50 21.96 5.66
C TYR A 261 14.31 20.69 5.95
N ALA A 262 13.68 19.55 6.29
CA ALA A 262 14.43 18.37 6.65
C ALA A 262 15.26 17.85 5.46
N CYS A 263 16.43 17.30 5.80
CA CYS A 263 17.34 16.60 4.91
C CYS A 263 17.77 15.31 5.61
N ALA A 264 17.70 14.18 4.88
CA ALA A 264 18.07 12.89 5.41
C ALA A 264 19.57 12.61 5.34
N LEU A 265 20.33 13.44 4.65
CA LEU A 265 21.78 13.33 4.52
C LEU A 265 22.44 14.67 4.90
N THR A 266 23.12 14.70 6.02
CA THR A 266 23.70 15.91 6.63
C THR A 266 24.63 16.65 5.67
N GLN A 267 25.38 15.91 4.86
CA GLN A 267 26.32 16.47 3.86
C GLN A 267 25.62 17.32 2.78
N MET A 268 24.33 17.08 2.51
CA MET A 268 23.54 17.85 1.54
C MET A 268 22.90 19.10 2.13
N ALA A 269 22.81 19.19 3.47
CA ALA A 269 22.24 20.35 4.14
C ALA A 269 23.27 21.49 4.26
N SER A 270 22.97 22.66 3.66
CA SER A 270 23.86 23.82 3.74
C SER A 270 23.99 24.34 5.17
N ALA A 271 25.22 24.58 5.62
CA ALA A 271 25.51 25.18 6.92
C ALA A 271 25.12 26.67 6.98
N ASP A 272 25.06 27.35 5.83
CA ASP A 272 24.72 28.78 5.74
C ASP A 272 23.21 29.03 5.72
N GLU A 273 22.40 27.99 5.46
CA GLU A 273 20.94 28.08 5.47
C GLU A 273 20.43 28.02 6.91
N ASN A 274 19.73 29.09 7.32
CA ASN A 274 19.12 29.18 8.65
C ASN A 274 17.61 29.00 8.57
N ILE A 275 17.07 28.23 9.49
CA ILE A 275 15.65 28.03 9.68
C ILE A 275 15.17 28.70 10.97
N GLU A 276 13.92 29.13 10.99
CA GLU A 276 13.28 29.67 12.18
C GLU A 276 12.48 28.55 12.88
N VAL A 277 12.81 28.34 14.17
CA VAL A 277 12.20 27.30 14.99
C VAL A 277 11.35 27.93 16.09
N PRO A 278 10.02 27.83 16.03
CA PRO A 278 9.13 28.25 17.11
C PRO A 278 9.46 27.53 18.41
N SER A 279 9.44 28.28 19.51
CA SER A 279 9.73 27.74 20.84
C SER A 279 8.45 27.34 21.58
N VAL A 280 8.54 26.44 22.55
CA VAL A 280 7.42 26.10 23.45
C VAL A 280 7.14 27.29 24.39
N GLY A 281 5.85 27.64 24.55
CA GLY A 281 5.38 28.77 25.38
C GLY A 281 5.64 30.13 24.71
N ASP A 282 5.64 31.20 25.51
CA ASP A 282 5.75 32.59 25.02
C ASP A 282 7.20 33.03 24.70
N ARG A 283 8.07 32.08 24.33
CA ARG A 283 9.47 32.38 23.98
C ARG A 283 9.56 32.75 22.50
N ALA A 284 10.43 33.73 22.20
CA ALA A 284 10.71 34.08 20.83
C ALA A 284 11.25 32.88 20.00
N PRO A 285 10.92 32.81 18.71
CA PRO A 285 11.49 31.81 17.80
C PRO A 285 13.04 31.92 17.78
N ARG A 286 13.68 30.80 17.55
CA ARG A 286 15.15 30.71 17.47
C ARG A 286 15.57 30.46 16.04
N ARG A 287 16.72 30.96 15.68
CA ARG A 287 17.39 30.61 14.41
C ARG A 287 18.32 29.44 14.63
N LEU A 288 18.29 28.47 13.72
CA LEU A 288 19.07 27.25 13.74
C LEU A 288 19.60 26.99 12.32
N ALA A 289 20.83 26.52 12.19
CA ALA A 289 21.34 26.07 10.89
C ALA A 289 20.56 24.83 10.41
N ARG A 290 20.21 24.76 9.13
CA ARG A 290 19.55 23.61 8.53
C ARG A 290 20.34 22.32 8.71
N HIS A 291 21.66 22.42 8.67
CA HIS A 291 22.58 21.33 8.96
C HIS A 291 22.32 20.68 10.34
N THR A 292 22.05 21.49 11.39
CA THR A 292 21.73 20.96 12.71
C THR A 292 20.39 20.23 12.75
N LEU A 293 19.42 20.59 11.89
CA LEU A 293 18.20 19.82 11.72
C LEU A 293 18.51 18.48 11.04
N ALA A 294 19.38 18.45 10.02
CA ALA A 294 19.78 17.23 9.34
C ALA A 294 20.48 16.25 10.30
N GLU A 295 21.34 16.74 11.21
CA GLU A 295 21.97 15.92 12.26
C GLU A 295 20.94 15.19 13.18
N VAL A 296 19.73 15.72 13.30
CA VAL A 296 18.61 15.07 14.04
C VAL A 296 17.85 14.07 13.16
N VAL A 297 17.71 14.37 11.88
CA VAL A 297 16.86 13.63 10.94
C VAL A 297 17.56 12.38 10.38
N GLU A 298 18.83 12.53 9.97
CA GLU A 298 19.63 11.47 9.34
C GLU A 298 19.70 10.19 10.17
N PRO A 299 20.04 10.19 11.48
CA PRO A 299 20.12 8.96 12.26
C PRO A 299 18.81 8.19 12.34
N ARG A 300 17.67 8.88 12.26
CA ARG A 300 16.35 8.22 12.26
C ARG A 300 16.07 7.52 10.95
N TYR A 301 16.41 8.13 9.82
CA TYR A 301 16.26 7.48 8.53
C TYR A 301 17.28 6.37 8.32
N GLU A 302 18.51 6.53 8.80
CA GLU A 302 19.53 5.47 8.80
C GLU A 302 19.04 4.24 9.60
N GLU A 303 18.47 4.45 10.79
CA GLU A 303 17.84 3.38 11.58
C GLU A 303 16.71 2.71 10.79
N LEU A 304 15.80 3.48 10.19
CA LEU A 304 14.68 2.94 9.42
C LEU A 304 15.16 2.09 8.24
N LEU A 305 16.09 2.62 7.45
CA LEU A 305 16.64 1.91 6.28
C LEU A 305 17.41 0.66 6.70
N SER A 306 18.14 0.72 7.81
CA SER A 306 18.84 -0.45 8.40
C SER A 306 17.85 -1.54 8.83
N LEU A 307 16.69 -1.17 9.37
CA LEU A 307 15.63 -2.14 9.70
C LEU A 307 15.02 -2.77 8.44
N VAL A 308 14.85 -2.01 7.36
CA VAL A 308 14.41 -2.53 6.07
C VAL A 308 15.43 -3.52 5.53
N GLN A 309 16.73 -3.18 5.56
CA GLN A 309 17.79 -4.07 5.12
C GLN A 309 17.85 -5.35 5.96
N ALA A 310 17.73 -5.24 7.29
CA ALA A 310 17.67 -6.39 8.17
C ALA A 310 16.48 -7.32 7.84
N GLU A 311 15.33 -6.74 7.47
CA GLU A 311 14.16 -7.51 7.04
C GLU A 311 14.38 -8.22 5.71
N LEU A 312 15.01 -7.57 4.72
CA LEU A 312 15.42 -8.21 3.46
C LEU A 312 16.37 -9.38 3.67
N ARG A 313 17.36 -9.21 4.54
CA ARG A 313 18.29 -10.31 4.93
C ARG A 313 17.57 -11.45 5.62
N ARG A 314 16.71 -11.12 6.59
CA ARG A 314 15.93 -12.10 7.36
C ARG A 314 15.02 -12.93 6.48
N SER A 315 14.42 -12.31 5.47
CA SER A 315 13.51 -12.96 4.52
C SER A 315 14.25 -13.74 3.42
N GLY A 316 15.56 -13.53 3.26
CA GLY A 316 16.38 -14.20 2.24
C GLY A 316 16.28 -13.59 0.84
N PHE A 317 15.73 -12.39 0.71
CA PHE A 317 15.53 -11.74 -0.59
C PHE A 317 16.56 -10.66 -0.94
N GLU A 318 17.52 -10.34 -0.06
CA GLU A 318 18.51 -9.28 -0.29
C GLU A 318 19.24 -9.46 -1.63
N ASP A 319 19.70 -10.67 -1.94
CA ASP A 319 20.43 -10.97 -3.17
C ASP A 319 19.53 -11.17 -4.41
N LEU A 320 18.21 -11.18 -4.23
CA LEU A 320 17.22 -11.46 -5.30
C LEU A 320 16.54 -10.19 -5.83
N VAL A 321 16.79 -9.02 -5.25
CA VAL A 321 16.22 -7.74 -5.70
C VAL A 321 17.20 -7.01 -6.62
N ALA A 322 17.46 -7.60 -7.80
CA ALA A 322 18.46 -7.10 -8.75
C ALA A 322 18.11 -5.70 -9.30
N ALA A 323 16.84 -5.33 -9.38
CA ALA A 323 16.39 -3.99 -9.77
C ALA A 323 16.52 -2.97 -8.62
N GLY A 324 16.87 -3.40 -7.40
CA GLY A 324 17.15 -2.53 -6.25
C GLY A 324 15.90 -2.19 -5.43
N ILE A 325 15.83 -0.93 -4.98
CA ILE A 325 14.83 -0.45 -4.02
C ILE A 325 14.02 0.69 -4.64
N VAL A 326 12.70 0.67 -4.44
CA VAL A 326 11.80 1.79 -4.77
C VAL A 326 11.23 2.35 -3.48
N LEU A 327 11.54 3.62 -3.19
CA LEU A 327 10.97 4.35 -2.07
C LEU A 327 9.71 5.09 -2.51
N THR A 328 8.63 4.97 -1.76
CA THR A 328 7.40 5.74 -1.98
C THR A 328 6.77 6.17 -0.65
N GLY A 329 5.57 6.75 -0.68
CA GLY A 329 4.92 7.30 0.50
C GLY A 329 5.35 8.73 0.82
N GLY A 330 4.59 9.39 1.68
CA GLY A 330 4.78 10.83 1.95
C GLY A 330 6.12 11.18 2.57
N SER A 331 6.67 10.30 3.40
CA SER A 331 7.94 10.53 4.09
C SER A 331 9.18 10.20 3.24
N SER A 332 8.99 9.59 2.07
CA SER A 332 10.08 9.33 1.11
C SER A 332 10.54 10.58 0.34
N LYS A 333 9.81 11.70 0.45
CA LYS A 333 10.10 12.95 -0.26
C LYS A 333 11.22 13.78 0.37
N ILE A 334 11.73 13.39 1.51
CA ILE A 334 12.78 14.12 2.18
C ILE A 334 14.04 14.15 1.30
N GLU A 335 14.61 15.33 1.17
CA GLU A 335 15.87 15.56 0.44
C GLU A 335 16.98 14.67 1.01
N GLY A 336 17.79 14.08 0.14
CA GLY A 336 18.91 13.21 0.54
C GLY A 336 18.53 11.79 0.96
N LEU A 337 17.23 11.42 0.93
CA LEU A 337 16.81 10.08 1.36
C LEU A 337 17.17 8.99 0.35
N VAL A 338 17.13 9.29 -0.95
CA VAL A 338 17.53 8.32 -1.99
C VAL A 338 19.02 8.04 -1.87
N GLU A 339 19.82 9.07 -1.72
CA GLU A 339 21.28 8.98 -1.56
C GLU A 339 21.65 8.21 -0.29
N LEU A 340 21.03 8.53 0.85
CA LEU A 340 21.23 7.79 2.10
C LEU A 340 20.82 6.31 1.95
N ALA A 341 19.73 6.04 1.24
CA ALA A 341 19.29 4.67 1.01
C ALA A 341 20.26 3.88 0.13
N GLU A 342 20.85 4.51 -0.90
CA GLU A 342 21.91 3.90 -1.71
C GLU A 342 23.16 3.57 -0.87
N GLU A 343 23.53 4.46 0.07
CA GLU A 343 24.63 4.21 1.00
C GLU A 343 24.35 3.03 1.96
N VAL A 344 23.09 2.90 2.45
CA VAL A 344 22.72 1.82 3.39
C VAL A 344 22.55 0.49 2.68
N PHE A 345 21.84 0.45 1.55
CA PHE A 345 21.52 -0.81 0.86
C PHE A 345 22.64 -1.30 -0.07
N HIS A 346 23.54 -0.42 -0.51
CA HIS A 346 24.52 -0.69 -1.57
C HIS A 346 23.88 -1.21 -2.87
N MET A 347 22.68 -0.72 -3.19
CA MET A 347 21.87 -1.08 -4.34
C MET A 347 21.31 0.18 -4.99
N PRO A 348 20.91 0.13 -6.28
CA PRO A 348 20.19 1.24 -6.91
C PRO A 348 18.89 1.56 -6.16
N VAL A 349 18.66 2.85 -5.92
CA VAL A 349 17.43 3.34 -5.27
C VAL A 349 16.77 4.40 -6.14
N ARG A 350 15.45 4.36 -6.26
CA ARG A 350 14.69 5.44 -6.90
C ARG A 350 13.46 5.83 -6.10
N LEU A 351 13.01 7.05 -6.30
CA LEU A 351 11.71 7.49 -5.81
C LEU A 351 10.59 6.96 -6.72
N GLY A 352 9.62 6.27 -6.13
CA GLY A 352 8.43 5.76 -6.79
C GLY A 352 7.33 6.83 -6.85
N LEU A 353 6.96 7.20 -8.07
CA LEU A 353 5.86 8.14 -8.33
C LEU A 353 4.71 7.39 -8.97
N PRO A 354 3.44 7.70 -8.62
CA PRO A 354 2.28 7.12 -9.29
C PRO A 354 2.31 7.31 -10.80
N GLN A 355 1.99 6.23 -11.51
CA GLN A 355 1.93 6.11 -12.97
C GLN A 355 0.60 5.49 -13.35
N TYR A 356 0.38 5.26 -14.66
CA TYR A 356 -0.74 4.50 -15.23
C TYR A 356 -2.12 5.14 -15.05
N VAL A 357 -2.17 6.44 -14.75
CA VAL A 357 -3.40 7.23 -14.69
C VAL A 357 -3.24 8.53 -15.48
N THR A 358 -4.36 9.10 -15.92
CA THR A 358 -4.46 10.39 -16.61
C THR A 358 -5.28 11.40 -15.80
N GLY A 359 -5.56 12.58 -16.32
CA GLY A 359 -6.36 13.61 -15.65
C GLY A 359 -5.51 14.51 -14.77
N LEU A 360 -5.69 14.49 -13.46
CA LEU A 360 -4.96 15.35 -12.50
C LEU A 360 -3.51 14.88 -12.27
N VAL A 361 -2.76 14.53 -13.34
CA VAL A 361 -1.42 13.92 -13.28
C VAL A 361 -0.44 14.77 -12.49
N ASP A 362 -0.45 16.10 -12.68
CA ASP A 362 0.48 17.01 -11.98
C ASP A 362 0.31 16.98 -10.45
N VAL A 363 -0.89 16.63 -9.99
CA VAL A 363 -1.18 16.49 -8.55
C VAL A 363 -0.85 15.09 -8.07
N VAL A 364 -1.34 14.04 -8.77
CA VAL A 364 -1.24 12.64 -8.31
C VAL A 364 0.15 12.05 -8.52
N ARG A 365 1.00 12.64 -9.39
CA ARG A 365 2.39 12.21 -9.57
C ARG A 365 3.28 12.61 -8.39
N ASN A 366 2.84 12.22 -7.22
CA ASN A 366 3.48 12.50 -5.94
C ASN A 366 3.42 11.24 -5.08
N PRO A 367 4.52 10.80 -4.44
CA PRO A 367 4.56 9.57 -3.63
C PRO A 367 3.47 9.51 -2.57
N ILE A 368 2.99 10.68 -2.15
CA ILE A 368 1.89 10.83 -1.20
C ILE A 368 0.61 10.09 -1.66
N TYR A 369 0.40 9.95 -2.95
CA TYR A 369 -0.81 9.35 -3.54
C TYR A 369 -0.59 7.94 -4.09
N ALA A 370 0.59 7.34 -3.84
CA ALA A 370 0.93 6.01 -4.34
C ALA A 370 -0.13 4.96 -3.99
N THR A 371 -0.51 4.88 -2.72
CA THR A 371 -1.55 3.96 -2.24
C THR A 371 -2.91 4.28 -2.86
N GLY A 372 -3.34 5.53 -2.84
CA GLY A 372 -4.65 5.93 -3.36
C GLY A 372 -4.83 5.66 -4.86
N VAL A 373 -3.81 5.96 -5.67
CA VAL A 373 -3.79 5.62 -7.11
C VAL A 373 -3.73 4.11 -7.29
N GLY A 374 -2.92 3.41 -6.49
CA GLY A 374 -2.83 1.95 -6.52
C GLY A 374 -4.16 1.26 -6.21
N LEU A 375 -4.96 1.81 -5.30
CA LEU A 375 -6.33 1.31 -5.01
C LEU A 375 -7.27 1.46 -6.22
N LEU A 376 -7.15 2.53 -7.01
CA LEU A 376 -7.90 2.67 -8.25
C LEU A 376 -7.52 1.60 -9.27
N LEU A 377 -6.21 1.42 -9.50
CA LEU A 377 -5.67 0.44 -10.45
C LEU A 377 -6.05 -0.99 -10.05
N PHE A 378 -5.95 -1.32 -8.76
CA PHE A 378 -6.41 -2.59 -8.22
C PHE A 378 -7.92 -2.80 -8.44
N GLY A 379 -8.72 -1.78 -8.15
CA GLY A 379 -10.17 -1.82 -8.35
C GLY A 379 -10.56 -2.04 -9.82
N TYR A 380 -9.82 -1.42 -10.74
CA TYR A 380 -10.00 -1.61 -12.17
C TYR A 380 -9.69 -3.05 -12.59
N ASN A 381 -8.51 -3.56 -12.24
CA ASN A 381 -8.09 -4.93 -12.57
C ASN A 381 -9.09 -5.97 -12.02
N ASN A 382 -9.57 -5.78 -10.81
CA ASN A 382 -10.58 -6.66 -10.21
C ASN A 382 -11.93 -6.63 -10.93
N ARG A 383 -12.35 -5.45 -11.43
CA ARG A 383 -13.59 -5.35 -12.23
C ARG A 383 -13.45 -6.06 -13.57
N GLU A 384 -12.34 -5.91 -14.26
CA GLU A 384 -12.08 -6.59 -15.53
C GLU A 384 -12.07 -8.11 -15.37
N GLN A 385 -11.35 -8.63 -14.37
CA GLN A 385 -11.36 -10.07 -14.09
C GLN A 385 -12.77 -10.60 -13.84
N ARG A 386 -13.58 -9.90 -13.07
CA ARG A 386 -14.99 -10.30 -12.83
C ARG A 386 -15.85 -10.31 -14.09
N VAL A 387 -15.62 -9.36 -15.03
CA VAL A 387 -16.35 -9.30 -16.30
C VAL A 387 -15.93 -10.46 -17.22
N LEU A 388 -14.64 -10.76 -17.31
CA LEU A 388 -14.12 -11.89 -18.06
C LEU A 388 -14.63 -13.22 -17.50
N GLU A 389 -14.63 -13.41 -16.18
CA GLU A 389 -15.17 -14.59 -15.50
C GLU A 389 -16.68 -14.76 -15.70
N ALA A 390 -17.43 -13.66 -15.70
CA ALA A 390 -18.86 -13.68 -15.99
C ALA A 390 -19.20 -14.06 -17.45
N GLY A 391 -18.25 -13.80 -18.38
CA GLY A 391 -18.36 -14.17 -19.80
C GLY A 391 -17.98 -15.62 -20.09
N LEU A 392 -17.12 -16.23 -19.27
CA LEU A 392 -16.57 -17.59 -19.48
C LEU A 392 -17.39 -18.72 -18.83
N GLY A 393 -18.48 -18.41 -18.12
CA GLY A 393 -19.40 -19.43 -17.57
C GLY A 393 -19.23 -19.73 -16.09
N LYS A 394 -20.27 -20.32 -15.49
CA LYS A 394 -20.59 -20.39 -14.05
C LYS A 394 -19.55 -21.05 -13.10
N GLY A 395 -18.39 -21.46 -13.55
CA GLY A 395 -17.40 -22.18 -12.73
C GLY A 395 -16.53 -21.29 -11.86
N LEU A 396 -16.08 -20.15 -12.37
CA LEU A 396 -15.15 -19.24 -11.68
C LEU A 396 -15.81 -18.30 -10.66
N LYS A 397 -17.13 -18.11 -10.74
CA LYS A 397 -17.89 -17.31 -9.76
C LYS A 397 -17.78 -17.80 -8.32
N SER A 398 -17.48 -19.10 -8.12
CA SER A 398 -17.59 -19.71 -6.80
C SER A 398 -16.42 -19.37 -5.85
N VAL A 399 -15.21 -19.15 -6.34
CA VAL A 399 -14.04 -18.86 -5.47
C VAL A 399 -14.07 -17.43 -4.98
N TRP A 400 -14.30 -16.48 -5.87
CA TRP A 400 -14.34 -15.08 -5.53
C TRP A 400 -15.60 -14.71 -4.73
N GLU A 401 -16.77 -15.26 -5.09
CA GLU A 401 -18.00 -15.07 -4.32
C GLU A 401 -17.93 -15.78 -2.95
N ARG A 402 -17.24 -16.92 -2.84
CA ARG A 402 -16.95 -17.54 -1.54
C ARG A 402 -15.97 -16.71 -0.71
N MET A 403 -14.95 -16.12 -1.33
CA MET A 403 -14.08 -15.15 -0.67
C MET A 403 -14.89 -13.91 -0.22
N LYS A 404 -15.78 -13.39 -1.06
CA LYS A 404 -16.65 -12.25 -0.75
C LYS A 404 -17.81 -12.59 0.18
N GLY A 405 -18.46 -13.74 0.00
CA GLY A 405 -19.54 -14.22 0.87
C GLY A 405 -19.06 -14.51 2.29
N TRP A 406 -17.80 -14.90 2.42
CA TRP A 406 -17.16 -15.06 3.72
C TRP A 406 -16.89 -13.68 4.37
N PHE A 407 -16.61 -12.64 3.56
CA PHE A 407 -16.52 -11.25 4.02
C PHE A 407 -17.88 -10.66 4.44
N GLN A 408 -18.98 -11.07 3.80
CA GLN A 408 -20.33 -10.53 4.04
C GLN A 408 -21.19 -11.37 4.99
N GLY A 409 -20.88 -12.65 5.15
CA GLY A 409 -21.73 -13.62 5.89
C GLY A 409 -21.33 -13.86 7.34
N ASN A 410 -20.25 -13.28 7.84
CA ASN A 410 -19.79 -13.39 9.23
C ASN A 410 -19.73 -12.03 9.93
N PHE A 411 -20.68 -11.14 9.59
CA PHE A 411 -20.89 -9.86 10.29
C PHE A 411 -22.26 -9.84 10.94
#